data_121189e5a048c6bdc532afd917aba77b
#
_entry.id   121189e5a048c6bdc532afd917aba77b
#
_cell.length_a   1.000
_cell.length_b   1.000
_cell.length_c   1.000
_cell.angle_alpha   90.00
_cell.angle_beta   90.00
_cell.angle_gamma   90.00
#
_symmetry.space_group_name_H-M   'P 1'
#
loop_
_entity.id
_entity.type
_entity.pdbx_description
1 polymer ?
#
loop_
_entity_poly.entity_id
_entity_poly.type
_entity_poly.pdbx_seq_one_letter_code
_entity_poly.pdbx_strand_id
1 'polypeptide(L)'
;MNPENIRLSVLDQSPIRQGGTPADALSETIRLAQYAEQLGYHRYWLAEHHGTPSLAGASPEIMVTRVAAATNSIRVGSGGGMLSHYSPYKVAENFRMLETLFPGRIDLGIGRAPGGDRRTIMAMAYGTGGIPIELYPRQVSDLIGFLANDMEADNPFRGMETMPAGESAPELWVL
;
A
#
# COMPACT_ATOMS: atom_id res chain seq x y z
N MET A 1 29.44 9.43 1.22
CA MET A 1 28.03 9.92 1.26
C MET A 1 27.96 10.99 2.35
N ASN A 2 27.41 12.17 2.02
CA ASN A 2 27.20 13.19 3.04
C ASN A 2 26.05 12.75 3.94
N PRO A 3 26.21 12.60 5.27
CA PRO A 3 25.15 12.16 6.18
C PRO A 3 23.89 13.06 6.16
N GLU A 4 24.03 14.32 5.75
CA GLU A 4 22.91 15.26 5.60
C GLU A 4 21.93 14.90 4.48
N ASN A 5 22.28 13.95 3.58
CA ASN A 5 21.44 13.51 2.46
C ASN A 5 20.76 12.15 2.68
N ILE A 6 20.88 11.56 3.88
CA ILE A 6 20.24 10.27 4.18
C ILE A 6 18.78 10.53 4.54
N ARG A 7 17.86 9.97 3.73
CA ARG A 7 16.43 9.99 4.02
C ARG A 7 16.05 8.71 4.76
N LEU A 8 15.55 8.85 5.98
CA LEU A 8 15.08 7.74 6.78
C LEU A 8 13.59 7.51 6.55
N SER A 9 13.19 6.23 6.53
CA SER A 9 11.80 5.80 6.43
C SER A 9 11.48 4.78 7.51
N VAL A 10 10.23 4.74 7.95
CA VAL A 10 9.71 3.71 8.85
C VAL A 10 8.93 2.70 8.02
N LEU A 11 9.08 1.42 8.33
CA LEU A 11 8.18 0.34 7.92
C LEU A 11 7.52 -0.21 9.18
N ASP A 12 6.21 -0.04 9.29
CA ASP A 12 5.39 -0.49 10.42
C ASP A 12 4.52 -1.69 10.02
N GLN A 13 4.52 -2.70 10.87
CA GLN A 13 3.69 -3.90 10.73
C GLN A 13 2.47 -3.89 11.65
N SER A 14 2.28 -2.84 12.42
CA SER A 14 1.24 -2.71 13.46
C SER A 14 1.23 -3.90 14.44
N PRO A 15 2.35 -4.17 15.15
CA PRO A 15 2.46 -5.34 16.01
C PRO A 15 1.57 -5.22 17.26
N ILE A 16 0.90 -6.31 17.61
CA ILE A 16 0.13 -6.42 18.84
C ILE A 16 1.07 -6.87 19.95
N ARG A 17 1.29 -6.02 20.95
CA ARG A 17 2.13 -6.36 22.10
C ARG A 17 1.47 -7.43 22.97
N GLN A 18 2.28 -8.18 23.71
CA GLN A 18 1.78 -9.13 24.70
C GLN A 18 0.83 -8.41 25.69
N GLY A 19 -0.39 -8.91 25.83
CA GLY A 19 -1.43 -8.33 26.68
C GLY A 19 -2.15 -7.10 26.08
N GLY A 20 -1.75 -6.65 24.89
CA GLY A 20 -2.42 -5.57 24.15
C GLY A 20 -3.52 -6.08 23.21
N THR A 21 -4.26 -5.14 22.64
CA THR A 21 -5.33 -5.41 21.69
C THR A 21 -4.97 -4.91 20.28
N PRO A 22 -5.67 -5.36 19.21
CA PRO A 22 -5.53 -4.79 17.88
C PRO A 22 -5.80 -3.27 17.85
N ALA A 23 -6.75 -2.79 18.63
CA ALA A 23 -7.06 -1.36 18.75
C ALA A 23 -5.89 -0.56 19.33
N ASP A 24 -5.19 -1.13 20.31
CA ASP A 24 -3.98 -0.51 20.87
C ASP A 24 -2.88 -0.42 19.80
N ALA A 25 -2.63 -1.52 19.06
CA ALA A 25 -1.63 -1.56 18.01
C ALA A 25 -1.90 -0.52 16.91
N LEU A 26 -3.13 -0.42 16.41
CA LEU A 26 -3.50 0.59 15.40
C LEU A 26 -3.38 2.02 15.93
N SER A 27 -3.70 2.24 17.21
CA SER A 27 -3.52 3.54 17.86
C SER A 27 -2.03 3.89 18.01
N GLU A 28 -1.19 2.91 18.28
CA GLU A 28 0.27 3.07 18.36
C GLU A 28 0.89 3.37 17.00
N THR A 29 0.45 2.70 15.93
CA THR A 29 0.82 2.99 14.55
C THR A 29 0.61 4.48 14.22
N ILE A 30 -0.56 5.04 14.57
CA ILE A 30 -0.85 6.45 14.32
C ILE A 30 0.09 7.37 15.12
N ARG A 31 0.30 7.08 16.41
CA ARG A 31 1.21 7.86 17.26
C ARG A 31 2.66 7.77 16.79
N LEU A 32 3.09 6.59 16.36
CA LEU A 32 4.44 6.38 15.82
C LEU A 32 4.66 7.19 14.54
N ALA A 33 3.67 7.24 13.65
CA ALA A 33 3.74 8.05 12.44
C ALA A 33 3.85 9.55 12.74
N GLN A 34 3.07 10.06 13.70
CA GLN A 34 3.16 11.44 14.16
C GLN A 34 4.54 11.75 14.77
N TYR A 35 5.09 10.81 15.55
CA TYR A 35 6.41 10.96 16.13
C TYR A 35 7.52 10.90 15.08
N ALA A 36 7.42 9.99 14.12
CA ALA A 36 8.35 9.91 12.99
C ALA A 36 8.36 11.23 12.17
N GLU A 37 7.19 11.83 11.95
CA GLU A 37 7.07 13.14 11.31
C GLU A 37 7.81 14.23 12.09
N GLN A 38 7.60 14.30 13.41
CA GLN A 38 8.28 15.27 14.28
C GLN A 38 9.81 15.11 14.28
N LEU A 39 10.29 13.89 14.11
CA LEU A 39 11.73 13.58 14.00
C LEU A 39 12.30 13.79 12.60
N GLY A 40 11.49 14.22 11.61
CA GLY A 40 11.92 14.50 10.26
C GLY A 40 12.13 13.26 9.39
N TYR A 41 11.51 12.13 9.71
CA TYR A 41 11.49 10.99 8.81
C TYR A 41 10.77 11.34 7.52
N HIS A 42 11.26 10.80 6.42
CA HIS A 42 10.75 11.14 5.09
C HIS A 42 9.49 10.38 4.72
N ARG A 43 9.40 9.10 5.10
CA ARG A 43 8.30 8.19 4.78
C ARG A 43 7.87 7.35 5.97
N TYR A 44 6.59 7.02 6.01
CA TYR A 44 5.99 6.04 6.90
C TYR A 44 5.20 5.03 6.09
N TRP A 45 5.69 3.80 6.01
CA TRP A 45 5.08 2.73 5.23
C TRP A 45 4.43 1.69 6.12
N LEU A 46 3.31 1.18 5.68
CA LEU A 46 2.47 0.19 6.36
C LEU A 46 2.55 -1.12 5.59
N ALA A 47 2.97 -2.19 6.28
CA ALA A 47 3.03 -3.53 5.70
C ALA A 47 1.65 -4.19 5.68
N GLU A 48 1.48 -5.12 4.75
CA GLU A 48 0.30 -5.97 4.65
C GLU A 48 0.60 -7.39 5.12
N HIS A 49 -0.15 -7.88 6.12
CA HIS A 49 -0.04 -9.25 6.61
C HIS A 49 -1.42 -9.82 6.93
N HIS A 50 -1.65 -11.05 6.48
CA HIS A 50 -2.90 -11.76 6.67
C HIS A 50 -2.73 -13.00 7.54
N GLY A 51 -3.77 -13.36 8.31
CA GLY A 51 -3.78 -14.57 9.11
C GLY A 51 -2.73 -14.63 10.22
N THR A 52 -2.15 -13.52 10.61
CA THR A 52 -1.09 -13.42 11.63
C THR A 52 -1.63 -12.77 12.90
N PRO A 53 -1.95 -13.55 13.97
CA PRO A 53 -2.62 -13.02 15.15
C PRO A 53 -1.87 -11.92 15.91
N SER A 54 -0.55 -11.84 15.73
CA SER A 54 0.32 -10.84 16.37
C SER A 54 0.42 -9.52 15.60
N LEU A 55 -0.23 -9.38 14.45
CA LEU A 55 -0.19 -8.18 13.62
C LEU A 55 -1.61 -7.68 13.33
N ALA A 56 -1.82 -6.37 13.41
CA ALA A 56 -3.11 -5.73 13.13
C ALA A 56 -3.20 -5.16 11.70
N GLY A 57 -2.09 -5.14 10.95
CA GLY A 57 -1.97 -4.51 9.63
C GLY A 57 -2.40 -5.42 8.48
N ALA A 58 -3.70 -5.61 8.28
CA ALA A 58 -4.23 -6.45 7.18
C ALA A 58 -4.68 -5.66 5.94
N SER A 59 -4.83 -4.34 6.05
CA SER A 59 -5.36 -3.48 4.97
C SER A 59 -4.61 -2.14 4.99
N PRO A 60 -3.43 -2.08 4.35
CA PRO A 60 -2.61 -0.88 4.37
C PRO A 60 -3.34 0.35 3.83
N GLU A 61 -4.17 0.23 2.79
CA GLU A 61 -4.93 1.34 2.21
C GLU A 61 -5.88 2.02 3.22
N ILE A 62 -6.45 1.26 4.16
CA ILE A 62 -7.29 1.81 5.23
C ILE A 62 -6.42 2.59 6.22
N MET A 63 -5.29 2.00 6.63
CA MET A 63 -4.39 2.64 7.59
C MET A 63 -3.63 3.80 7.00
N VAL A 64 -3.26 3.77 5.71
CA VAL A 64 -2.68 4.91 4.98
C VAL A 64 -3.62 6.12 5.09
N THR A 65 -4.91 5.93 4.84
CA THR A 65 -5.92 6.99 5.00
C THR A 65 -5.89 7.59 6.40
N ARG A 66 -5.88 6.73 7.42
CA ARG A 66 -5.95 7.16 8.82
C ARG A 66 -4.67 7.86 9.29
N VAL A 67 -3.50 7.35 8.87
CA VAL A 67 -2.19 7.94 9.18
C VAL A 67 -2.00 9.27 8.44
N ALA A 68 -2.33 9.33 7.15
CA ALA A 68 -2.23 10.55 6.37
C ALA A 68 -3.12 11.67 6.92
N ALA A 69 -4.33 11.33 7.40
CA ALA A 69 -5.23 12.29 8.07
C ALA A 69 -4.75 12.73 9.46
N ALA A 70 -3.83 12.00 10.08
CA ALA A 70 -3.29 12.31 11.40
C ALA A 70 -1.92 13.00 11.38
N THR A 71 -1.34 13.16 10.19
CA THR A 71 -0.02 13.77 9.92
C THR A 71 -0.15 14.88 8.88
N ASN A 72 0.88 15.74 8.72
CA ASN A 72 0.78 16.93 7.88
C ASN A 72 1.71 16.90 6.65
N SER A 73 2.90 16.32 6.76
CA SER A 73 3.98 16.46 5.77
C SER A 73 4.67 15.15 5.41
N ILE A 74 4.75 14.19 6.32
CA ILE A 74 5.40 12.89 6.07
C ILE A 74 4.66 12.15 4.95
N ARG A 75 5.40 11.54 4.02
CA ARG A 75 4.81 10.69 3.00
C ARG A 75 4.33 9.39 3.63
N VAL A 76 3.17 8.92 3.23
CA VAL A 76 2.54 7.71 3.79
C VAL A 76 2.19 6.74 2.66
N GLY A 77 2.42 5.45 2.87
CA GLY A 77 2.13 4.48 1.84
C GLY A 77 2.10 3.03 2.31
N SER A 78 1.86 2.13 1.37
CA SER A 78 2.01 0.69 1.59
C SER A 78 3.47 0.26 1.40
N GLY A 79 3.93 -0.68 2.23
CA GLY A 79 5.29 -1.21 2.12
C GLY A 79 5.37 -2.72 2.39
N GLY A 80 4.82 -3.52 1.47
CA GLY A 80 4.04 -3.31 0.25
C GLY A 80 2.66 -3.93 0.33
N GLY A 81 1.78 -3.36 -0.48
CA GLY A 81 0.52 -4.00 -0.79
C GLY A 81 0.73 -5.26 -1.64
N MET A 82 -0.01 -6.33 -1.36
CA MET A 82 0.18 -7.62 -2.01
C MET A 82 -0.60 -7.70 -3.32
N LEU A 83 -0.08 -7.05 -4.37
CA LEU A 83 -0.75 -6.94 -5.66
C LEU A 83 -1.20 -8.29 -6.24
N SER A 84 -0.49 -9.39 -5.92
CA SER A 84 -0.85 -10.74 -6.37
C SER A 84 -2.24 -11.21 -5.91
N HIS A 85 -2.84 -10.58 -4.90
CA HIS A 85 -4.17 -10.90 -4.39
C HIS A 85 -5.28 -10.01 -4.97
N TYR A 86 -4.93 -8.93 -5.67
CA TYR A 86 -5.88 -7.88 -6.03
C TYR A 86 -5.91 -7.60 -7.54
N SER A 87 -7.02 -7.04 -8.00
CA SER A 87 -7.11 -6.42 -9.30
C SER A 87 -6.23 -5.17 -9.36
N PRO A 88 -5.31 -5.05 -10.32
CA PRO A 88 -4.53 -3.82 -10.53
C PRO A 88 -5.41 -2.58 -10.68
N TYR A 89 -6.56 -2.71 -11.36
CA TYR A 89 -7.53 -1.62 -11.52
C TYR A 89 -8.05 -1.13 -10.16
N LYS A 90 -8.46 -2.06 -9.27
CA LYS A 90 -8.99 -1.68 -7.95
C LYS A 90 -7.90 -1.08 -7.04
N VAL A 91 -6.69 -1.57 -7.13
CA VAL A 91 -5.54 -0.97 -6.41
C VAL A 91 -5.27 0.45 -6.92
N ALA A 92 -5.29 0.66 -8.23
CA ALA A 92 -5.14 1.99 -8.82
C ALA A 92 -6.23 2.96 -8.34
N GLU A 93 -7.51 2.55 -8.34
CA GLU A 93 -8.61 3.38 -7.83
C GLU A 93 -8.41 3.78 -6.36
N ASN A 94 -8.07 2.81 -5.49
CA ASN A 94 -7.86 3.07 -4.07
C ASN A 94 -6.75 4.11 -3.86
N PHE A 95 -5.63 3.96 -4.55
CA PHE A 95 -4.48 4.84 -4.36
C PHE A 95 -4.60 6.18 -5.10
N ARG A 96 -5.35 6.26 -6.21
CA ARG A 96 -5.74 7.56 -6.78
C ARG A 96 -6.68 8.33 -5.86
N MET A 97 -7.60 7.64 -5.18
CA MET A 97 -8.45 8.27 -4.17
C MET A 97 -7.62 8.80 -3.00
N LEU A 98 -6.64 8.02 -2.52
CA LEU A 98 -5.72 8.47 -1.47
C LEU A 98 -4.91 9.70 -1.90
N GLU A 99 -4.35 9.68 -3.11
CA GLU A 99 -3.59 10.82 -3.66
C GLU A 99 -4.47 12.06 -3.83
N THR A 100 -5.73 11.90 -4.21
CA THR A 100 -6.70 13.00 -4.29
C THR A 100 -7.01 13.60 -2.91
N LEU A 101 -7.11 12.76 -1.87
CA LEU A 101 -7.34 13.21 -0.50
C LEU A 101 -6.09 13.85 0.14
N PHE A 102 -4.90 13.39 -0.22
CA PHE A 102 -3.62 13.78 0.38
C PHE A 102 -2.56 14.04 -0.71
N PRO A 103 -2.73 15.09 -1.53
CA PRO A 103 -1.91 15.31 -2.73
C PRO A 103 -0.41 15.38 -2.41
N GLY A 104 0.40 14.66 -3.20
CA GLY A 104 1.86 14.65 -3.11
C GLY A 104 2.43 13.90 -1.91
N ARG A 105 1.57 13.20 -1.13
CA ARG A 105 2.00 12.52 0.10
C ARG A 105 1.87 10.99 0.04
N ILE A 106 1.32 10.44 -1.02
CA ILE A 106 1.00 9.01 -1.08
C ILE A 106 2.06 8.23 -1.85
N ASP A 107 2.50 7.13 -1.25
CA ASP A 107 3.33 6.10 -1.89
C ASP A 107 2.54 4.81 -2.05
N LEU A 108 2.60 4.21 -3.23
CA LEU A 108 2.10 2.87 -3.49
C LEU A 108 3.28 1.90 -3.61
N GLY A 109 3.68 1.31 -2.50
CA GLY A 109 4.63 0.19 -2.53
C GLY A 109 3.89 -1.11 -2.77
N ILE A 110 4.35 -1.91 -3.74
CA ILE A 110 3.77 -3.20 -4.08
C ILE A 110 4.78 -4.33 -3.87
N GLY A 111 4.29 -5.47 -3.40
CA GLY A 111 5.08 -6.68 -3.18
C GLY A 111 4.47 -7.90 -3.88
N ARG A 112 5.32 -8.89 -4.17
CA ARG A 112 4.93 -10.16 -4.77
C ARG A 112 4.61 -11.24 -3.73
N ALA A 113 5.09 -11.09 -2.51
CA ALA A 113 4.93 -12.09 -1.47
C ALA A 113 3.44 -12.34 -1.14
N PRO A 114 3.05 -13.59 -0.79
CA PRO A 114 1.65 -13.92 -0.52
C PRO A 114 1.13 -13.44 0.85
N GLY A 115 2.00 -12.98 1.77
CA GLY A 115 1.68 -12.34 3.05
C GLY A 115 0.87 -13.13 4.05
N GLY A 116 0.70 -14.41 3.85
CA GLY A 116 -0.07 -15.27 4.74
C GLY A 116 0.21 -16.75 4.50
N ASP A 117 -0.43 -17.62 5.30
CA ASP A 117 -0.37 -19.05 5.13
C ASP A 117 -1.26 -19.52 3.95
N ARG A 118 -1.16 -20.82 3.60
CA ARG A 118 -1.92 -21.41 2.49
C ARG A 118 -3.43 -21.27 2.65
N ARG A 119 -3.98 -21.36 3.86
CA ARG A 119 -5.42 -21.23 4.10
C ARG A 119 -5.89 -19.80 3.87
N THR A 120 -5.11 -18.85 4.32
CA THR A 120 -5.34 -17.43 4.10
C THR A 120 -5.32 -17.08 2.61
N ILE A 121 -4.32 -17.58 1.86
CA ILE A 121 -4.24 -17.40 0.41
C ILE A 121 -5.48 -17.98 -0.29
N MET A 122 -5.91 -19.20 0.11
CA MET A 122 -7.13 -19.81 -0.44
C MET A 122 -8.40 -19.01 -0.14
N ALA A 123 -8.51 -18.43 1.07
CA ALA A 123 -9.63 -17.59 1.44
C ALA A 123 -9.68 -16.29 0.63
N MET A 124 -8.53 -15.65 0.40
CA MET A 124 -8.42 -14.45 -0.43
C MET A 124 -8.72 -14.73 -1.90
N ALA A 125 -8.30 -15.88 -2.41
CA ALA A 125 -8.56 -16.32 -3.78
C ALA A 125 -10.04 -16.68 -4.04
N TYR A 126 -10.83 -16.93 -3.01
CA TYR A 126 -12.26 -17.27 -3.05
C TYR A 126 -12.64 -18.33 -4.11
N GLY A 127 -11.92 -19.45 -4.11
CA GLY A 127 -12.20 -20.59 -4.99
C GLY A 127 -11.73 -20.46 -6.44
N THR A 128 -11.13 -19.35 -6.83
CA THR A 128 -10.58 -19.13 -8.20
C THR A 128 -9.16 -19.67 -8.37
N GLY A 129 -8.53 -20.15 -7.29
CA GLY A 129 -7.11 -20.55 -7.29
C GLY A 129 -6.15 -19.35 -7.19
N GLY A 130 -6.67 -18.14 -7.12
CA GLY A 130 -5.88 -16.91 -7.10
C GLY A 130 -5.35 -16.50 -8.48
N ILE A 131 -4.63 -15.42 -8.51
CA ILE A 131 -3.94 -14.97 -9.73
C ILE A 131 -2.61 -15.72 -9.82
N PRO A 132 -2.33 -16.44 -10.93
CA PRO A 132 -1.06 -17.12 -11.11
C PRO A 132 0.12 -16.15 -10.96
N ILE A 133 1.15 -16.56 -10.23
CA ILE A 133 2.30 -15.68 -9.91
C ILE A 133 3.06 -15.24 -11.17
N GLU A 134 2.97 -16.03 -12.24
CA GLU A 134 3.55 -15.72 -13.54
C GLU A 134 2.93 -14.49 -14.18
N LEU A 135 1.71 -14.14 -13.78
CA LEU A 135 1.01 -12.93 -14.24
C LEU A 135 1.42 -11.67 -13.47
N TYR A 136 2.22 -11.79 -12.41
CA TYR A 136 2.63 -10.63 -11.60
C TYR A 136 3.29 -9.51 -12.42
N PRO A 137 4.22 -9.79 -13.37
CA PRO A 137 4.76 -8.73 -14.23
C PRO A 137 3.69 -8.03 -15.05
N ARG A 138 2.67 -8.76 -15.53
CA ARG A 138 1.53 -8.18 -16.24
C ARG A 138 0.67 -7.33 -15.33
N GLN A 139 0.40 -7.78 -14.10
CA GLN A 139 -0.32 -6.99 -13.09
C GLN A 139 0.38 -5.66 -12.80
N VAL A 140 1.73 -5.67 -12.71
CA VAL A 140 2.52 -4.45 -12.50
C VAL A 140 2.40 -3.50 -13.70
N SER A 141 2.52 -4.02 -14.94
CA SER A 141 2.33 -3.23 -16.15
C SER A 141 0.94 -2.61 -16.23
N ASP A 142 -0.10 -3.43 -15.98
CA ASP A 142 -1.49 -2.95 -15.97
C ASP A 142 -1.73 -1.89 -14.87
N LEU A 143 -1.14 -2.07 -13.67
CA LEU A 143 -1.22 -1.07 -12.59
C LEU A 143 -0.60 0.26 -13.02
N ILE A 144 0.57 0.24 -13.63
CA ILE A 144 1.24 1.45 -14.15
C ILE A 144 0.35 2.13 -15.18
N GLY A 145 -0.20 1.38 -16.13
CA GLY A 145 -1.09 1.89 -17.15
C GLY A 145 -2.37 2.52 -16.57
N PHE A 146 -2.98 1.90 -15.57
CA PHE A 146 -4.14 2.45 -14.86
C PHE A 146 -3.81 3.73 -14.08
N LEU A 147 -2.66 3.77 -13.40
CA LEU A 147 -2.24 4.97 -12.68
C LEU A 147 -1.94 6.13 -13.60
N ALA A 148 -1.35 5.87 -14.77
CA ALA A 148 -1.01 6.87 -15.78
C ALA A 148 -2.21 7.25 -16.69
N ASN A 149 -3.31 6.48 -16.66
CA ASN A 149 -4.38 6.50 -17.68
C ASN A 149 -3.82 6.32 -19.11
N ASP A 150 -2.75 5.54 -19.24
CA ASP A 150 -2.05 5.27 -20.49
C ASP A 150 -1.70 3.79 -20.61
N MET A 151 -2.57 3.04 -21.26
CA MET A 151 -2.42 1.62 -21.52
C MET A 151 -1.74 1.37 -22.86
N GLU A 152 -0.92 0.31 -22.93
CA GLU A 152 -0.32 -0.18 -24.18
C GLU A 152 -1.37 -0.38 -25.27
N ALA A 153 -0.97 -0.23 -26.54
CA ALA A 153 -1.88 -0.18 -27.68
C ALA A 153 -2.75 -1.45 -27.86
N ASP A 154 -2.22 -2.61 -27.47
CA ASP A 154 -2.85 -3.93 -27.54
C ASP A 154 -3.51 -4.38 -26.23
N ASN A 155 -3.44 -3.55 -25.18
CA ASN A 155 -4.06 -3.86 -23.89
C ASN A 155 -5.60 -3.79 -24.00
N PRO A 156 -6.33 -4.86 -23.56
CA PRO A 156 -7.81 -4.88 -23.67
C PRO A 156 -8.50 -3.81 -22.81
N PHE A 157 -7.78 -3.20 -21.86
CA PHE A 157 -8.29 -2.15 -20.98
C PHE A 157 -7.95 -0.74 -21.48
N ARG A 158 -7.39 -0.62 -22.68
CA ARG A 158 -7.06 0.68 -23.27
C ARG A 158 -8.30 1.57 -23.38
N GLY A 159 -8.16 2.82 -22.93
CA GLY A 159 -9.25 3.79 -22.93
C GLY A 159 -10.15 3.72 -21.71
N MET A 160 -9.90 2.78 -20.78
CA MET A 160 -10.53 2.84 -19.46
C MET A 160 -9.88 3.94 -18.63
N GLU A 161 -10.71 4.77 -18.01
CA GLU A 161 -10.27 5.79 -17.08
C GLU A 161 -10.33 5.27 -15.64
N THR A 162 -9.28 5.52 -14.86
CA THR A 162 -9.22 5.11 -13.46
C THR A 162 -9.74 6.23 -12.57
N MET A 163 -10.74 5.92 -11.75
CA MET A 163 -11.39 6.91 -10.88
C MET A 163 -10.75 6.99 -9.49
N PRO A 164 -10.74 8.18 -8.85
CA PRO A 164 -11.18 9.45 -9.41
C PRO A 164 -10.27 9.93 -10.55
N ALA A 165 -10.88 10.52 -11.56
CA ALA A 165 -10.14 11.11 -12.67
C ALA A 165 -9.28 12.30 -12.19
N GLY A 166 -8.13 12.52 -12.83
CA GLY A 166 -7.21 13.61 -12.50
C GLY A 166 -5.79 13.31 -12.94
N GLU A 167 -4.93 14.31 -12.89
CA GLU A 167 -3.54 14.21 -13.34
C GLU A 167 -2.61 13.62 -12.26
N SER A 168 -2.97 13.74 -10.98
CA SER A 168 -2.14 13.28 -9.87
C SER A 168 -2.28 11.76 -9.65
N ALA A 169 -1.14 11.10 -9.48
CA ALA A 169 -1.04 9.69 -9.14
C ALA A 169 -0.01 9.50 -8.02
N PRO A 170 -0.14 8.44 -7.18
CA PRO A 170 0.82 8.13 -6.14
C PRO A 170 2.19 7.76 -6.73
N GLU A 171 3.24 7.94 -5.95
CA GLU A 171 4.57 7.45 -6.30
C GLU A 171 4.60 5.91 -6.16
N LEU A 172 4.94 5.19 -7.24
CA LEU A 172 4.94 3.72 -7.27
C LEU A 172 6.33 3.16 -6.92
N TRP A 173 6.33 2.14 -6.04
CA TRP A 173 7.50 1.41 -5.59
C TRP A 173 7.30 -0.09 -5.73
N VAL A 174 8.29 -0.79 -6.25
CA VAL A 174 8.33 -2.25 -6.33
C VAL A 174 9.34 -2.78 -5.33
N LEU A 175 8.89 -3.67 -4.42
CA LEU A 175 9.66 -4.23 -3.32
C LEU A 175 10.09 -5.68 -3.58
#